data_5d3bdcb26b6c60ab609f19a6471abbe6
#
_entry.id   5d3bdcb26b6c60ab609f19a6471abbe6
#
_cell.length_a   1.000
_cell.length_b   1.000
_cell.length_c   1.000
_cell.angle_alpha   90.00
_cell.angle_beta   90.00
_cell.angle_gamma   90.00
#
_symmetry.space_group_name_H-M   'P 1'
#
loop_
_entity.id
_entity.type
_entity.pdbx_description
1 polymer ?
#
loop_
_entity_poly.entity_id
_entity_poly.type
_entity_poly.pdbx_seq_one_letter_code
_entity_poly.pdbx_strand_id
1 'polypeptide(L)'
;MSDRVQYAPGPASGARVEKGGEQWTLILTRELHHGPERVWQALTQPEHLREWAPFEVDASLGKAGSQVKLAWASTANVTEAKVKRAEAPRLLEYGDLRWELEAIAGGTRLTLWHAIDRRFVAWGAAAWHISFDVLDRLLRGEPIGRIAG
;
A
#
# COMPACT_ATOMS: atom_id res chain seq x y z
N MET A 1 22.68 13.04 -0.85
CA MET A 1 21.99 13.00 -1.01
C MET A 1 21.46 12.44 -1.19
N SER A 2 21.16 12.32 -0.99
CA SER A 2 20.51 11.87 -1.33
C SER A 2 19.72 12.24 -2.01
N ASP A 3 19.73 12.39 -2.64
CA ASP A 3 19.00 12.85 -3.41
C ASP A 3 17.98 12.15 -3.81
N ARG A 4 17.95 11.04 -4.02
CA ARG A 4 16.97 10.34 -4.38
C ARG A 4 15.88 10.53 -3.58
N VAL A 5 16.08 10.67 -2.45
CA VAL A 5 15.04 10.87 -1.61
C VAL A 5 14.41 12.08 -2.00
N GLN A 6 15.18 12.99 -2.39
CA GLN A 6 14.61 14.10 -2.76
C GLN A 6 13.92 13.98 -3.94
N TYR A 7 14.18 13.04 -4.68
CA TYR A 7 13.46 12.85 -5.80
C TYR A 7 12.02 12.72 -5.46
N ALA A 8 11.67 12.35 -4.33
CA ALA A 8 10.30 12.17 -4.04
C ALA A 8 9.57 13.41 -4.43
N PRO A 9 8.67 13.35 -5.32
CA PRO A 9 7.91 14.48 -5.73
C PRO A 9 7.09 14.95 -4.58
N GLY A 10 6.73 16.15 -4.59
CA GLY A 10 6.07 16.77 -3.53
C GLY A 10 5.09 15.95 -2.75
N PRO A 11 4.06 15.45 -3.37
CA PRO A 11 3.08 14.72 -2.57
C PRO A 11 3.66 13.53 -1.90
N ALA A 12 4.72 13.01 -2.43
CA ALA A 12 5.26 11.83 -1.87
C ALA A 12 6.10 12.15 -0.70
N SER A 13 6.20 13.39 -0.39
CA SER A 13 6.89 13.76 0.79
C SER A 13 6.31 13.11 2.02
N GLY A 14 5.18 12.44 1.92
CA GLY A 14 4.67 11.69 3.04
C GLY A 14 5.45 10.41 3.34
N ALA A 15 6.46 10.07 2.56
CA ALA A 15 7.22 8.86 2.83
C ALA A 15 8.28 9.12 3.89
N ARG A 16 8.42 8.21 4.83
CA ARG A 16 9.47 8.27 5.84
C ARG A 16 9.86 6.87 6.27
N VAL A 17 10.96 6.75 7.00
CA VAL A 17 11.46 5.47 7.45
C VAL A 17 11.76 5.54 8.93
N GLU A 18 11.33 4.52 9.67
CA GLU A 18 11.65 4.40 11.08
C GLU A 18 12.44 3.13 11.32
N LYS A 19 13.43 3.20 12.18
CA LYS A 19 14.20 2.03 12.54
C LYS A 19 13.98 1.73 14.02
N GLY A 20 13.55 0.51 14.34
CA GLY A 20 13.37 0.05 15.69
C GLY A 20 14.21 -1.19 15.89
N GLY A 21 15.31 -1.08 16.62
CA GLY A 21 16.24 -2.19 16.75
C GLY A 21 16.85 -2.50 15.41
N GLU A 22 16.67 -3.72 14.92
CA GLU A 22 17.15 -4.11 13.62
C GLU A 22 16.04 -4.11 12.58
N GLN A 23 14.84 -3.74 12.99
CA GLN A 23 13.69 -3.73 12.11
C GLN A 23 13.53 -2.35 11.49
N TRP A 24 13.34 -2.30 10.18
CA TRP A 24 13.07 -1.06 9.48
C TRP A 24 11.61 -1.05 9.04
N THR A 25 10.98 0.09 9.13
CA THR A 25 9.59 0.26 8.69
C THR A 25 9.51 1.45 7.76
N LEU A 26 9.02 1.20 6.57
CA LEU A 26 8.76 2.24 5.59
C LEU A 26 7.33 2.72 5.82
N ILE A 27 7.14 4.02 5.96
CA ILE A 27 5.84 4.61 6.23
C ILE A 27 5.51 5.60 5.13
N LEU A 28 4.36 5.41 4.49
CA LEU A 28 3.92 6.31 3.44
C LEU A 28 2.51 6.78 3.76
N THR A 29 2.26 8.07 3.56
CA THR A 29 0.94 8.68 3.77
C THR A 29 0.52 9.41 2.50
N ARG A 30 -0.72 9.20 2.10
CA ARG A 30 -1.28 9.88 0.94
C ARG A 30 -2.71 10.32 1.24
N GLU A 31 -3.08 11.52 0.85
CA GLU A 31 -4.47 11.97 0.95
C GLU A 31 -5.15 11.69 -0.38
N LEU A 32 -6.30 11.03 -0.32
CA LEU A 32 -7.07 10.65 -1.49
C LEU A 32 -8.44 11.33 -1.42
N HIS A 33 -8.92 11.84 -2.56
CA HIS A 33 -10.18 12.56 -2.58
C HIS A 33 -11.37 11.61 -2.77
N HIS A 34 -11.41 10.55 -1.96
CA HIS A 34 -12.47 9.54 -2.02
C HIS A 34 -12.73 9.05 -0.60
N GLY A 35 -13.96 8.67 -0.31
CA GLY A 35 -14.33 8.25 1.04
C GLY A 35 -13.67 6.95 1.46
N PRO A 36 -13.57 6.70 2.77
CA PRO A 36 -12.89 5.50 3.27
C PRO A 36 -13.46 4.18 2.77
N GLU A 37 -14.78 4.10 2.56
CA GLU A 37 -15.36 2.86 2.07
C GLU A 37 -14.86 2.50 0.69
N ARG A 38 -14.74 3.51 -0.19
CA ARG A 38 -14.26 3.26 -1.53
C ARG A 38 -12.78 2.89 -1.52
N VAL A 39 -12.00 3.57 -0.71
CA VAL A 39 -10.59 3.26 -0.56
C VAL A 39 -10.43 1.85 0.01
N TRP A 40 -11.26 1.49 0.98
CA TRP A 40 -11.20 0.16 1.59
C TRP A 40 -11.43 -0.93 0.55
N GLN A 41 -12.39 -0.74 -0.35
CA GLN A 41 -12.62 -1.73 -1.39
C GLN A 41 -11.42 -1.88 -2.30
N ALA A 42 -10.76 -0.78 -2.64
CA ALA A 42 -9.57 -0.84 -3.47
C ALA A 42 -8.41 -1.55 -2.77
N LEU A 43 -8.39 -1.54 -1.42
CA LEU A 43 -7.34 -2.17 -0.65
C LEU A 43 -7.59 -3.66 -0.39
N THR A 44 -8.82 -4.13 -0.54
CA THR A 44 -9.16 -5.48 -0.09
C THR A 44 -9.63 -6.41 -1.20
N GLN A 45 -10.19 -5.87 -2.27
CA GLN A 45 -10.78 -6.73 -3.31
C GLN A 45 -9.73 -7.12 -4.35
N PRO A 46 -9.60 -8.42 -4.67
CA PRO A 46 -8.56 -8.88 -5.59
C PRO A 46 -8.60 -8.19 -6.95
N GLU A 47 -9.79 -7.95 -7.49
CA GLU A 47 -9.90 -7.33 -8.81
C GLU A 47 -9.41 -5.88 -8.80
N HIS A 48 -9.52 -5.18 -7.68
CA HIS A 48 -8.99 -3.84 -7.59
C HIS A 48 -7.50 -3.84 -7.33
N LEU A 49 -7.04 -4.72 -6.44
CA LEU A 49 -5.61 -4.81 -6.14
C LEU A 49 -4.80 -5.12 -7.38
N ARG A 50 -5.35 -5.95 -8.28
CA ARG A 50 -4.66 -6.30 -9.50
C ARG A 50 -4.39 -5.07 -10.37
N GLU A 51 -5.19 -4.03 -10.22
CA GLU A 51 -5.06 -2.83 -11.05
C GLU A 51 -4.01 -1.83 -10.53
N TRP A 52 -3.73 -1.83 -9.23
CA TRP A 52 -2.84 -0.79 -8.70
C TRP A 52 -1.74 -1.29 -7.77
N ALA A 53 -1.97 -2.37 -7.04
CA ALA A 53 -1.00 -2.79 -6.03
C ALA A 53 0.20 -3.48 -6.68
N PRO A 54 1.34 -3.51 -6.00
CA PRO A 54 2.52 -4.20 -6.54
C PRO A 54 2.44 -5.72 -6.37
N PHE A 55 1.26 -6.25 -6.03
CA PHE A 55 1.04 -7.68 -5.89
C PHE A 55 -0.41 -8.02 -6.22
N GLU A 56 -0.66 -9.31 -6.45
CA GLU A 56 -2.01 -9.84 -6.61
C GLU A 56 -2.30 -10.77 -5.46
N VAL A 57 -3.57 -10.90 -5.11
CA VAL A 57 -4.00 -11.80 -4.04
C VAL A 57 -5.01 -12.80 -4.58
N ASP A 58 -5.07 -13.97 -3.94
CA ASP A 58 -5.99 -15.02 -4.38
C ASP A 58 -7.33 -14.98 -3.65
N ALA A 59 -7.51 -14.06 -2.71
CA ALA A 59 -8.76 -13.92 -1.97
C ALA A 59 -8.86 -12.53 -1.39
N SER A 60 -10.06 -12.13 -0.99
CA SER A 60 -10.27 -10.82 -0.38
C SER A 60 -9.47 -10.68 0.91
N LEU A 61 -8.93 -9.49 1.13
CA LEU A 61 -8.21 -9.16 2.36
C LEU A 61 -9.14 -8.60 3.43
N GLY A 62 -10.42 -8.52 3.15
CA GLY A 62 -11.36 -7.86 4.06
C GLY A 62 -11.88 -8.71 5.20
N LYS A 63 -11.32 -9.91 5.43
CA LYS A 63 -11.81 -10.79 6.48
C LYS A 63 -10.67 -11.25 7.35
N ALA A 64 -10.70 -10.89 8.63
CA ALA A 64 -9.67 -11.32 9.58
C ALA A 64 -9.65 -12.83 9.69
N GLY A 65 -8.46 -13.40 9.82
CA GLY A 65 -8.27 -14.84 9.92
C GLY A 65 -8.06 -15.53 8.59
N SER A 66 -8.28 -14.85 7.46
CA SER A 66 -8.09 -15.45 6.15
C SER A 66 -6.61 -15.66 5.86
N GLN A 67 -6.31 -16.76 5.16
CA GLN A 67 -4.96 -17.01 4.65
C GLN A 67 -4.98 -16.63 3.18
N VAL A 68 -4.07 -15.80 2.74
CA VAL A 68 -4.02 -15.34 1.36
C VAL A 68 -2.61 -15.47 0.80
N LYS A 69 -2.50 -15.55 -0.51
CA LYS A 69 -1.20 -15.57 -1.17
C LYS A 69 -1.00 -14.25 -1.88
N LEU A 70 0.18 -13.67 -1.69
CA LEU A 70 0.56 -12.43 -2.32
C LEU A 70 1.59 -12.74 -3.39
N ALA A 71 1.24 -12.48 -4.64
CA ALA A 71 2.16 -12.69 -5.76
C ALA A 71 2.72 -11.33 -6.16
N TRP A 72 3.98 -11.08 -5.82
CA TRP A 72 4.60 -9.78 -6.04
C TRP A 72 5.00 -9.61 -7.50
N ALA A 73 4.62 -8.50 -8.09
CA ALA A 73 4.76 -8.28 -9.53
C ALA A 73 6.20 -8.13 -9.98
N SER A 74 7.06 -7.54 -9.16
CA SER A 74 8.44 -7.28 -9.58
C SER A 74 9.38 -8.43 -9.32
N THR A 75 8.90 -9.48 -8.65
CA THR A 75 9.74 -10.65 -8.38
C THR A 75 8.86 -11.84 -8.62
N ALA A 76 9.27 -12.96 -8.86
CA ALA A 76 8.41 -14.11 -9.04
C ALA A 76 8.00 -14.73 -7.70
N ASN A 77 8.17 -13.98 -6.62
CA ASN A 77 7.89 -14.51 -5.30
C ASN A 77 6.42 -14.51 -4.97
N VAL A 78 5.97 -15.60 -4.36
CA VAL A 78 4.65 -15.69 -3.79
C VAL A 78 4.83 -15.93 -2.30
N THR A 79 4.23 -15.09 -1.47
CA THR A 79 4.31 -15.24 -0.04
C THR A 79 2.92 -15.48 0.52
N GLU A 80 2.85 -16.22 1.62
CA GLU A 80 1.58 -16.44 2.28
C GLU A 80 1.46 -15.47 3.44
N ALA A 81 0.27 -14.93 3.63
CA ALA A 81 0.02 -13.98 4.69
C ALA A 81 -1.32 -14.27 5.32
N LYS A 82 -1.40 -14.04 6.62
CA LYS A 82 -2.65 -14.14 7.33
C LYS A 82 -3.18 -12.73 7.56
N VAL A 83 -4.46 -12.53 7.32
CA VAL A 83 -5.09 -11.25 7.62
C VAL A 83 -5.27 -11.22 9.14
N LYS A 84 -4.47 -10.40 9.81
CA LYS A 84 -4.48 -10.31 11.25
C LYS A 84 -5.61 -9.44 11.75
N ARG A 85 -5.90 -8.36 11.07
CA ARG A 85 -6.96 -7.43 11.43
C ARG A 85 -7.62 -6.90 10.16
N ALA A 86 -8.93 -6.78 10.19
CA ALA A 86 -9.70 -6.19 9.09
C ALA A 86 -10.89 -5.49 9.71
N GLU A 87 -10.70 -4.22 10.10
CA GLU A 87 -11.74 -3.41 10.73
C GLU A 87 -12.17 -2.36 9.73
N ALA A 88 -13.10 -2.72 8.88
CA ALA A 88 -13.53 -1.86 7.79
C ALA A 88 -14.23 -0.62 8.32
N PRO A 89 -13.99 0.52 7.74
CA PRO A 89 -13.04 0.80 6.66
C PRO A 89 -11.77 1.48 7.18
N ARG A 90 -11.29 1.10 8.34
CA ARG A 90 -10.32 1.86 9.09
C ARG A 90 -8.96 1.23 9.24
N LEU A 91 -8.87 -0.07 9.44
CA LEU A 91 -7.61 -0.73 9.78
C LEU A 91 -7.51 -2.09 9.11
N LEU A 92 -6.38 -2.35 8.45
CA LEU A 92 -6.13 -3.61 7.77
C LEU A 92 -4.69 -4.03 8.01
N GLU A 93 -4.47 -5.26 8.50
CA GLU A 93 -3.12 -5.79 8.71
C GLU A 93 -3.01 -7.19 8.14
N TYR A 94 -2.01 -7.41 7.31
CA TYR A 94 -1.69 -8.73 6.81
C TYR A 94 -0.20 -8.78 6.43
N GLY A 95 0.44 -9.91 6.68
CA GLY A 95 1.87 -10.03 6.39
C GLY A 95 2.67 -8.93 7.08
N ASP A 96 3.50 -8.27 6.32
CA ASP A 96 4.33 -7.18 6.83
C ASP A 96 3.74 -5.81 6.57
N LEU A 97 2.45 -5.76 6.25
CA LEU A 97 1.79 -4.51 5.87
C LEU A 97 0.69 -4.15 6.86
N ARG A 98 0.60 -2.87 7.17
CA ARG A 98 -0.49 -2.33 7.95
C ARG A 98 -1.01 -1.08 7.25
N TRP A 99 -2.32 -0.99 7.11
CA TRP A 99 -2.97 0.13 6.45
C TRP A 99 -3.94 0.79 7.43
N GLU A 100 -3.90 2.10 7.51
CA GLU A 100 -4.88 2.86 8.29
C GLU A 100 -5.53 3.89 7.39
N LEU A 101 -6.85 4.03 7.54
CA LEU A 101 -7.63 4.98 6.78
C LEU A 101 -8.30 5.92 7.76
N GLU A 102 -8.05 7.21 7.59
CA GLU A 102 -8.66 8.23 8.43
C GLU A 102 -9.52 9.12 7.55
N ALA A 103 -10.78 9.29 7.92
CA ALA A 103 -11.66 10.20 7.19
C ALA A 103 -11.21 11.62 7.44
N ILE A 104 -11.02 12.37 6.37
CA ILE A 104 -10.65 13.79 6.47
C ILE A 104 -11.61 14.58 5.60
N ALA A 105 -11.54 15.90 5.70
CA ALA A 105 -12.39 16.76 4.88
C ALA A 105 -12.07 16.48 3.41
N GLY A 106 -13.06 16.06 2.66
CA GLY A 106 -12.90 15.80 1.23
C GLY A 106 -12.32 14.46 0.87
N GLY A 107 -12.10 13.55 1.82
CA GLY A 107 -11.56 12.25 1.42
C GLY A 107 -11.03 11.41 2.55
N THR A 108 -9.90 10.76 2.28
CA THR A 108 -9.28 9.80 3.20
C THR A 108 -7.79 10.07 3.28
N ARG A 109 -7.25 10.03 4.50
CA ARG A 109 -5.79 9.98 4.67
C ARG A 109 -5.43 8.51 4.82
N LEU A 110 -4.68 7.99 3.86
CA LEU A 110 -4.25 6.61 3.84
C LEU A 110 -2.81 6.52 4.29
N THR A 111 -2.52 5.67 5.26
CA THR A 111 -1.16 5.46 5.74
C THR A 111 -0.82 3.98 5.64
N LEU A 112 0.35 3.68 5.10
CA LEU A 112 0.89 2.34 5.00
C LEU A 112 2.14 2.23 5.86
N TRP A 113 2.21 1.19 6.68
CA TRP A 113 3.44 0.79 7.36
C TRP A 113 3.88 -0.53 6.74
N HIS A 114 5.11 -0.56 6.24
CA HIS A 114 5.64 -1.77 5.60
C HIS A 114 6.96 -2.12 6.29
N ALA A 115 6.96 -3.23 7.04
CA ALA A 115 8.18 -3.74 7.65
C ALA A 115 9.04 -4.30 6.53
N ILE A 116 10.25 -3.79 6.37
CA ILE A 116 11.03 -4.06 5.19
C ILE A 116 12.51 -4.12 5.55
N ASP A 117 13.27 -4.91 4.80
CA ASP A 117 14.71 -4.98 4.97
C ASP A 117 15.33 -3.67 4.51
N ARG A 118 16.34 -3.21 5.24
CA ARG A 118 17.01 -1.96 4.93
C ARG A 118 17.44 -1.86 3.47
N ARG A 119 17.87 -2.96 2.89
CA ARG A 119 18.38 -2.98 1.53
C ARG A 119 17.31 -2.61 0.50
N PHE A 120 16.05 -2.78 0.85
CA PHE A 120 14.97 -2.56 -0.09
C PHE A 120 14.16 -1.30 0.20
N VAL A 121 14.61 -0.46 1.15
CA VAL A 121 13.82 0.71 1.54
C VAL A 121 13.62 1.68 0.37
N ALA A 122 14.68 2.02 -0.34
CA ALA A 122 14.56 2.97 -1.44
C ALA A 122 13.70 2.41 -2.57
N TRP A 123 13.89 1.13 -2.90
CA TRP A 123 13.10 0.49 -3.92
C TRP A 123 11.63 0.43 -3.50
N GLY A 124 11.37 0.08 -2.25
CA GLY A 124 9.99 0.00 -1.75
C GLY A 124 9.30 1.35 -1.76
N ALA A 125 10.01 2.40 -1.36
CA ALA A 125 9.43 3.74 -1.36
C ALA A 125 9.03 4.14 -2.78
N ALA A 126 9.89 3.89 -3.77
CA ALA A 126 9.58 4.23 -5.14
C ALA A 126 8.42 3.39 -5.68
N ALA A 127 8.41 2.10 -5.39
CA ALA A 127 7.37 1.21 -5.88
C ALA A 127 6.00 1.60 -5.30
N TRP A 128 5.95 1.89 -4.00
CA TRP A 128 4.69 2.27 -3.38
C TRP A 128 4.23 3.64 -3.84
N HIS A 129 5.16 4.57 -4.08
CA HIS A 129 4.78 5.88 -4.58
C HIS A 129 4.08 5.75 -5.94
N ILE A 130 4.65 4.95 -6.84
CA ILE A 130 4.05 4.71 -8.14
C ILE A 130 2.69 4.04 -7.97
N SER A 131 2.62 3.04 -7.10
CA SER A 131 1.37 2.32 -6.88
C SER A 131 0.28 3.24 -6.35
N PHE A 132 0.63 4.17 -5.47
CA PHE A 132 -0.35 5.12 -4.94
C PHE A 132 -0.86 6.06 -6.04
N ASP A 133 0.00 6.45 -6.98
CA ASP A 133 -0.46 7.26 -8.10
C ASP A 133 -1.45 6.49 -8.95
N VAL A 134 -1.20 5.20 -9.17
CA VAL A 134 -2.11 4.36 -9.94
C VAL A 134 -3.42 4.16 -9.18
N LEU A 135 -3.34 4.00 -7.86
CA LEU A 135 -4.53 3.88 -7.03
C LEU A 135 -5.40 5.13 -7.13
N ASP A 136 -4.80 6.30 -7.07
CA ASP A 136 -5.55 7.53 -7.16
C ASP A 136 -6.30 7.62 -8.50
N ARG A 137 -5.66 7.20 -9.58
CA ARG A 137 -6.31 7.21 -10.89
C ARG A 137 -7.43 6.18 -10.97
N LEU A 138 -7.22 5.01 -10.39
CA LEU A 138 -8.27 3.99 -10.34
C LEU A 138 -9.49 4.54 -9.61
N LEU A 139 -9.29 5.21 -8.48
CA LEU A 139 -10.40 5.75 -7.72
C LEU A 139 -11.13 6.86 -8.46
N ARG A 140 -10.45 7.57 -9.33
CA ARG A 140 -11.08 8.59 -10.15
C ARG A 140 -11.85 8.01 -11.33
N GLY A 141 -11.81 6.70 -11.50
CA GLY A 141 -12.43 6.08 -12.66
C GLY A 141 -11.58 6.13 -13.91
N GLU A 142 -10.27 6.35 -13.75
CA GLU A 142 -9.33 6.45 -14.86
C GLU A 142 -8.21 5.44 -14.68
N PRO A 143 -8.53 4.15 -14.61
CA PRO A 143 -7.50 3.14 -14.34
C PRO A 143 -6.52 3.05 -15.52
N ILE A 144 -5.24 3.05 -15.20
CA ILE A 144 -4.21 2.88 -16.21
C ILE A 144 -3.50 1.56 -16.08
N GLY A 145 -3.93 0.74 -15.12
CA GLY A 145 -3.32 -0.55 -14.90
C GLY A 145 -2.02 -0.45 -14.11
N ARG A 146 -1.57 -1.57 -13.60
CA ARG A 146 -0.36 -1.60 -12.80
C ARG A 146 0.86 -1.27 -13.64
N ILE A 147 1.73 -0.44 -13.09
CA ILE A 147 2.99 -0.16 -13.71
C ILE A 147 4.03 -1.07 -13.08
N ALA A 148 4.52 -2.02 -13.85
CA ALA A 148 5.50 -2.96 -13.35
C ALA A 148 6.87 -2.40 -13.67
N GLY A 149 7.66 -2.30 -12.70
CA GLY A 149 8.86 -1.67 -12.86
C GLY A 149 10.09 -2.22 -13.23
#